data_8d205a721a8cda1d287dace782ad0262
#
_entry.id   8d205a721a8cda1d287dace782ad0262
#
_cell.length_a   1.000
_cell.length_b   1.000
_cell.length_c   1.000
_cell.angle_alpha   90.00
_cell.angle_beta   90.00
_cell.angle_gamma   90.00
#
_symmetry.space_group_name_H-M   'P 1'
#
loop_
_entity.id
_entity.type
_entity.pdbx_description
1 polymer ?
#
loop_
_entity_poly.entity_id
_entity_poly.type
_entity_poly.pdbx_seq_one_letter_code
_entity_poly.pdbx_strand_id
1 'polypeptide(L)'
;MKVKDAVKITHTLSKPGKMPGPAYSISAKNCITGAKLAKIPGSVCAGCYALKGRYMFKNTKSAHQLRQESLSHPQWVEAMAVQIKPHKWFRWHDAGDLQSVQHLNNIISVCKLTPGTMHWLPTREAQILKEFTPDMIPTNLIIRLSSHMINQGPAKQWPH
;
A
#
# COMPACT_ATOMS: atom_id res chain seq x y z
N MET A 1 9.62 1.48 -20.77
CA MET A 1 10.68 1.53 -19.70
C MET A 1 11.25 0.13 -19.44
N LYS A 2 12.55 -0.02 -19.22
CA LYS A 2 13.16 -1.31 -18.79
C LYS A 2 13.03 -1.47 -17.26
N VAL A 3 13.00 -2.72 -16.76
CA VAL A 3 12.86 -3.01 -15.30
C VAL A 3 13.95 -2.30 -14.48
N LYS A 4 15.21 -2.30 -14.96
CA LYS A 4 16.32 -1.63 -14.26
C LYS A 4 16.10 -0.13 -14.08
N ASP A 5 15.44 0.52 -15.03
CA ASP A 5 15.15 1.96 -14.96
C ASP A 5 13.94 2.23 -14.07
N ALA A 6 12.93 1.35 -14.13
CA ALA A 6 11.81 1.37 -13.19
C ALA A 6 12.26 1.27 -11.71
N VAL A 7 13.21 0.37 -11.43
CA VAL A 7 13.79 0.20 -10.09
C VAL A 7 14.54 1.45 -9.61
N LYS A 8 15.16 2.22 -10.50
CA LYS A 8 15.80 3.50 -10.10
C LYS A 8 14.77 4.53 -9.64
N ILE A 9 13.55 4.49 -10.19
CA ILE A 9 12.46 5.41 -9.87
C ILE A 9 11.75 5.00 -8.59
N THR A 10 11.24 3.76 -8.53
CA THR A 10 10.34 3.31 -7.47
C THR A 10 11.01 2.40 -6.44
N HIS A 11 12.30 2.09 -6.62
CA HIS A 11 13.03 1.09 -5.85
C HIS A 11 12.46 -0.34 -6.03
N THR A 12 13.14 -1.33 -5.47
CA THR A 12 12.74 -2.75 -5.60
C THR A 12 11.46 -3.06 -4.86
N LEU A 13 10.66 -3.98 -5.35
CA LEU A 13 9.52 -4.54 -4.64
C LEU A 13 9.96 -5.33 -3.41
N SER A 14 9.13 -5.35 -2.36
CA SER A 14 9.31 -6.20 -1.19
C SER A 14 8.90 -7.65 -1.50
N LYS A 15 9.50 -8.62 -0.83
CA LYS A 15 9.14 -10.04 -0.92
C LYS A 15 8.71 -10.55 0.46
N PRO A 16 7.47 -10.27 0.91
CA PRO A 16 6.99 -10.76 2.20
C PRO A 16 6.80 -12.28 2.15
N GLY A 17 7.39 -12.99 3.14
CA GLY A 17 7.45 -14.47 3.12
C GLY A 17 6.11 -15.20 3.28
N LYS A 18 5.05 -14.49 3.68
CA LYS A 18 3.70 -15.06 3.87
C LYS A 18 2.71 -14.67 2.77
N MET A 19 3.18 -14.03 1.70
CA MET A 19 2.34 -13.57 0.60
C MET A 19 2.64 -14.35 -0.68
N PRO A 20 1.64 -14.63 -1.51
CA PRO A 20 1.83 -15.35 -2.79
C PRO A 20 2.54 -14.51 -3.86
N GLY A 21 2.78 -13.23 -3.61
CA GLY A 21 3.42 -12.30 -4.54
C GLY A 21 4.16 -11.18 -3.82
N PRO A 22 4.82 -10.30 -4.58
CA PRO A 22 5.54 -9.16 -4.02
C PRO A 22 4.59 -8.12 -3.45
N ALA A 23 5.18 -7.16 -2.72
CA ALA A 23 4.50 -6.02 -2.14
C ALA A 23 5.28 -4.72 -2.36
N TYR A 24 4.61 -3.59 -2.19
CA TYR A 24 5.23 -2.27 -2.15
C TYR A 24 4.93 -1.60 -0.81
N SER A 25 5.94 -1.51 0.04
CA SER A 25 5.80 -1.01 1.40
C SER A 25 6.51 0.32 1.57
N ILE A 26 5.86 1.20 2.29
CA ILE A 26 6.38 2.52 2.68
C ILE A 26 6.47 2.60 4.20
N SER A 27 6.96 3.71 4.74
CA SER A 27 7.17 3.85 6.17
C SER A 27 5.83 3.87 6.94
N ALA A 28 5.64 2.93 7.87
CA ALA A 28 4.48 2.91 8.76
C ALA A 28 4.43 4.12 9.71
N LYS A 29 5.54 4.85 9.90
CA LYS A 29 5.57 6.10 10.65
C LYS A 29 4.77 7.21 9.98
N ASN A 30 4.57 7.11 8.67
CA ASN A 30 3.85 8.09 7.86
C ASN A 30 2.38 7.72 7.63
N CYS A 31 1.86 6.64 8.26
CA CYS A 31 0.43 6.34 8.24
C CYS A 31 -0.36 7.51 8.86
N ILE A 32 -1.37 8.03 8.16
CA ILE A 32 -2.16 9.18 8.63
C ILE A 32 -3.07 8.74 9.76
N THR A 33 -3.97 7.80 9.49
CA THR A 33 -4.89 7.21 10.48
C THR A 33 -4.14 6.32 11.47
N GLY A 34 -3.22 5.49 11.00
CA GLY A 34 -2.47 4.57 11.84
C GLY A 34 -1.61 5.25 12.92
N ALA A 35 -1.00 6.40 12.63
CA ALA A 35 -0.23 7.16 13.61
C ALA A 35 -1.12 7.73 14.75
N LYS A 36 -2.35 8.11 14.45
CA LYS A 36 -3.35 8.54 15.46
C LYS A 36 -3.79 7.35 16.31
N LEU A 37 -4.14 6.24 15.66
CA LEU A 37 -4.59 5.01 16.32
C LEU A 37 -3.49 4.38 17.19
N ALA A 38 -2.23 4.51 16.84
CA ALA A 38 -1.11 3.98 17.64
C ALA A 38 -1.09 4.52 19.09
N LYS A 39 -1.71 5.69 19.33
CA LYS A 39 -1.83 6.33 20.65
C LYS A 39 -3.08 5.88 21.42
N ILE A 40 -3.94 5.08 20.83
CA ILE A 40 -5.22 4.66 21.41
C ILE A 40 -5.12 3.21 21.86
N PRO A 41 -5.17 2.92 23.18
CA PRO A 41 -5.22 1.55 23.69
C PRO A 41 -6.37 0.74 23.08
N GLY A 42 -6.13 -0.52 22.76
CA GLY A 42 -7.13 -1.38 22.12
C GLY A 42 -7.29 -1.16 20.60
N SER A 43 -6.60 -0.19 20.02
CA SER A 43 -6.59 -0.07 18.56
C SER A 43 -5.66 -1.12 17.93
N VAL A 44 -5.94 -1.46 16.66
CA VAL A 44 -5.10 -2.39 15.89
C VAL A 44 -3.71 -1.83 15.59
N CYS A 45 -3.51 -0.52 15.70
CA CYS A 45 -2.24 0.14 15.46
C CYS A 45 -1.42 0.38 16.76
N ALA A 46 -2.01 0.22 17.96
CA ALA A 46 -1.29 0.37 19.23
C ALA A 46 -0.11 -0.62 19.35
N GLY A 47 -0.23 -1.80 18.76
CA GLY A 47 0.81 -2.81 18.69
C GLY A 47 1.38 -3.03 17.29
N CYS A 48 1.42 -2.02 16.43
CA CYS A 48 1.76 -2.14 15.02
C CYS A 48 3.05 -2.94 14.78
N TYR A 49 2.95 -4.06 14.08
CA TYR A 49 4.09 -4.92 13.76
C TYR A 49 5.11 -4.24 12.84
N ALA A 50 4.66 -3.31 11.99
CA ALA A 50 5.52 -2.57 11.07
C ALA A 50 6.39 -1.49 11.76
N LEU A 51 6.22 -1.31 13.07
CA LEU A 51 7.08 -0.48 13.92
C LEU A 51 7.99 -1.32 14.83
N LYS A 52 8.12 -2.63 14.59
CA LYS A 52 8.87 -3.58 15.42
C LYS A 52 9.71 -4.54 14.58
N GLY A 53 10.58 -5.29 15.21
CA GLY A 53 11.35 -6.38 14.61
C GLY A 53 12.12 -5.97 13.36
N ARG A 54 12.02 -6.76 12.30
CA ARG A 54 12.76 -6.56 11.04
C ARG A 54 12.45 -5.25 10.33
N TYR A 55 11.27 -4.65 10.55
CA TYR A 55 10.92 -3.34 10.02
C TYR A 55 11.76 -2.21 10.59
N MET A 56 12.42 -2.44 11.73
CA MET A 56 13.32 -1.48 12.38
C MET A 56 14.76 -1.54 11.90
N PHE A 57 15.12 -2.53 11.08
CA PHE A 57 16.47 -2.63 10.51
C PHE A 57 16.74 -1.45 9.58
N LYS A 58 17.99 -0.95 9.61
CA LYS A 58 18.44 0.23 8.86
C LYS A 58 18.08 0.11 7.37
N ASN A 59 18.40 -1.03 6.74
CA ASN A 59 18.14 -1.26 5.31
C ASN A 59 16.64 -1.24 4.98
N THR A 60 15.78 -1.81 5.85
CA THR A 60 14.33 -1.79 5.67
C THR A 60 13.77 -0.38 5.77
N LYS A 61 14.19 0.38 6.79
CA LYS A 61 13.80 1.79 6.95
C LYS A 61 14.22 2.63 5.77
N SER A 62 15.48 2.48 5.30
CA SER A 62 15.99 3.20 4.14
C SER A 62 15.17 2.86 2.89
N ALA A 63 14.90 1.58 2.62
CA ALA A 63 14.08 1.17 1.48
C ALA A 63 12.64 1.73 1.54
N HIS A 64 12.02 1.74 2.73
CA HIS A 64 10.69 2.34 2.92
C HIS A 64 10.68 3.84 2.70
N GLN A 65 11.72 4.54 3.16
CA GLN A 65 11.86 5.98 2.97
C GLN A 65 12.02 6.33 1.49
N LEU A 66 12.92 5.65 0.79
CA LEU A 66 13.14 5.87 -0.64
C LEU A 66 11.87 5.61 -1.47
N ARG A 67 11.10 4.58 -1.13
CA ARG A 67 9.80 4.32 -1.79
C ARG A 67 8.77 5.40 -1.47
N GLN A 68 8.74 5.90 -0.25
CA GLN A 68 7.88 7.01 0.16
C GLN A 68 8.18 8.27 -0.67
N GLU A 69 9.44 8.62 -0.82
CA GLU A 69 9.90 9.78 -1.60
C GLU A 69 9.56 9.62 -3.09
N SER A 70 9.62 8.41 -3.60
CA SER A 70 9.31 8.12 -5.00
C SER A 70 7.84 8.31 -5.40
N LEU A 71 6.90 8.35 -4.44
CA LEU A 71 5.46 8.45 -4.74
C LEU A 71 5.08 9.69 -5.56
N SER A 72 5.88 10.76 -5.47
CA SER A 72 5.68 12.00 -6.22
C SER A 72 6.39 12.02 -7.58
N HIS A 73 7.14 10.97 -7.94
CA HIS A 73 7.88 10.94 -9.20
C HIS A 73 6.91 10.85 -10.39
N PRO A 74 7.03 11.69 -11.43
CA PRO A 74 6.07 11.75 -12.54
C PRO A 74 5.93 10.42 -13.31
N GLN A 75 6.95 9.60 -13.36
CA GLN A 75 6.94 8.28 -14.01
C GLN A 75 6.66 7.13 -13.03
N TRP A 76 6.20 7.41 -11.82
CA TRP A 76 5.98 6.38 -10.79
C TRP A 76 5.00 5.31 -11.26
N VAL A 77 3.89 5.71 -11.88
CA VAL A 77 2.83 4.80 -12.38
C VAL A 77 3.40 3.83 -13.41
N GLU A 78 4.13 4.33 -14.41
CA GLU A 78 4.74 3.50 -15.44
C GLU A 78 5.79 2.55 -14.84
N ALA A 79 6.65 3.06 -13.96
CA ALA A 79 7.70 2.29 -13.32
C ALA A 79 7.15 1.17 -12.43
N MET A 80 6.08 1.44 -11.66
CA MET A 80 5.38 0.43 -10.87
C MET A 80 4.75 -0.64 -11.77
N ALA A 81 4.06 -0.23 -12.84
CA ALA A 81 3.44 -1.16 -13.77
C ALA A 81 4.47 -2.12 -14.40
N VAL A 82 5.64 -1.61 -14.81
CA VAL A 82 6.74 -2.43 -15.36
C VAL A 82 7.22 -3.48 -14.37
N GLN A 83 7.36 -3.12 -13.08
CA GLN A 83 7.80 -4.08 -12.06
C GLN A 83 6.72 -5.10 -11.68
N ILE A 84 5.44 -4.69 -11.69
CA ILE A 84 4.32 -5.52 -11.22
C ILE A 84 3.84 -6.51 -12.30
N LYS A 85 3.85 -6.09 -13.56
CA LYS A 85 3.31 -6.87 -14.70
C LYS A 85 3.71 -8.36 -14.76
N PRO A 86 4.93 -8.80 -14.34
CA PRO A 86 5.30 -10.20 -14.34
C PRO A 86 4.62 -11.05 -13.25
N HIS A 87 3.89 -10.45 -12.32
CA HIS A 87 3.36 -11.11 -11.14
C HIS A 87 1.84 -11.32 -11.23
N LYS A 88 1.37 -12.50 -10.84
CA LYS A 88 -0.07 -12.82 -10.77
C LYS A 88 -0.77 -12.13 -9.60
N TRP A 89 -0.06 -11.93 -8.49
CA TRP A 89 -0.58 -11.38 -7.24
C TRP A 89 0.32 -10.24 -6.77
N PHE A 90 -0.29 -9.16 -6.27
CA PHE A 90 0.43 -8.01 -5.74
C PHE A 90 -0.28 -7.42 -4.53
N ARG A 91 0.49 -7.08 -3.48
CA ARG A 91 -0.04 -6.41 -2.30
C ARG A 91 0.49 -4.99 -2.18
N TRP A 92 -0.42 -4.06 -2.00
CA TRP A 92 -0.10 -2.70 -1.60
C TRP A 92 0.02 -2.63 -0.07
N HIS A 93 1.11 -2.03 0.43
CA HIS A 93 1.33 -1.67 1.83
C HIS A 93 1.23 -2.86 2.82
N ASP A 94 2.17 -3.81 2.78
CA ASP A 94 2.38 -4.71 3.92
C ASP A 94 2.94 -3.94 5.14
N ALA A 95 3.57 -2.75 4.91
CA ALA A 95 3.86 -1.70 5.88
C ALA A 95 3.54 -0.33 5.26
N GLY A 96 3.07 0.60 6.07
CA GLY A 96 2.55 1.89 5.61
C GLY A 96 1.07 1.81 5.22
N ASP A 97 0.54 2.89 4.65
CA ASP A 97 -0.83 3.00 4.16
C ASP A 97 -0.92 4.09 3.09
N LEU A 98 -2.09 4.28 2.48
CA LEU A 98 -2.36 5.36 1.53
C LEU A 98 -1.96 6.73 2.10
N GLN A 99 -1.41 7.58 1.24
CA GLN A 99 -0.90 8.90 1.65
C GLN A 99 -1.78 10.05 1.17
N SER A 100 -2.55 9.84 0.11
CA SER A 100 -3.40 10.87 -0.49
C SER A 100 -4.39 10.26 -1.49
N VAL A 101 -5.39 11.06 -1.89
CA VAL A 101 -6.29 10.75 -3.02
C VAL A 101 -5.47 10.51 -4.30
N GLN A 102 -4.44 11.34 -4.55
CA GLN A 102 -3.56 11.17 -5.72
C GLN A 102 -2.80 9.83 -5.67
N HIS A 103 -2.36 9.38 -4.49
CA HIS A 103 -1.69 8.08 -4.36
C HIS A 103 -2.64 6.94 -4.75
N LEU A 104 -3.90 6.95 -4.33
CA LEU A 104 -4.88 5.95 -4.76
C LEU A 104 -5.19 6.04 -6.26
N ASN A 105 -5.31 7.23 -6.83
CA ASN A 105 -5.46 7.41 -8.29
C ASN A 105 -4.28 6.81 -9.07
N ASN A 106 -3.06 6.98 -8.57
CA ASN A 106 -1.86 6.39 -9.17
C ASN A 106 -1.90 4.85 -9.09
N ILE A 107 -2.32 4.29 -7.94
CA ILE A 107 -2.51 2.84 -7.76
C ILE A 107 -3.56 2.31 -8.76
N ILE A 108 -4.69 2.97 -8.90
CA ILE A 108 -5.74 2.62 -9.87
C ILE A 108 -5.17 2.60 -11.29
N SER A 109 -4.36 3.61 -11.64
CA SER A 109 -3.70 3.69 -12.95
C SER A 109 -2.73 2.53 -13.18
N VAL A 110 -1.94 2.14 -12.17
CA VAL A 110 -1.09 0.95 -12.22
C VAL A 110 -1.91 -0.32 -12.44
N CYS A 111 -3.02 -0.50 -11.72
CA CYS A 111 -3.89 -1.66 -11.88
C CYS A 111 -4.46 -1.77 -13.31
N LYS A 112 -4.86 -0.64 -13.91
CA LYS A 112 -5.31 -0.59 -15.32
C LYS A 112 -4.21 -0.97 -16.31
N LEU A 113 -2.95 -0.65 -16.03
CA LEU A 113 -1.79 -1.01 -16.85
C LEU A 113 -1.31 -2.47 -16.64
N THR A 114 -1.81 -3.13 -15.61
CA THR A 114 -1.44 -4.50 -15.23
C THR A 114 -2.67 -5.42 -15.12
N PRO A 115 -3.48 -5.56 -16.18
CA PRO A 115 -4.76 -6.29 -16.11
C PRO A 115 -4.61 -7.78 -15.77
N GLY A 116 -3.43 -8.38 -15.99
CA GLY A 116 -3.13 -9.77 -15.64
C GLY A 116 -2.72 -9.98 -14.17
N THR A 117 -2.61 -8.91 -13.38
CA THR A 117 -2.24 -8.96 -11.96
C THR A 117 -3.47 -8.68 -11.09
N MET A 118 -3.70 -9.50 -10.08
CA MET A 118 -4.68 -9.22 -9.02
C MET A 118 -4.01 -8.44 -7.90
N HIS A 119 -4.54 -7.28 -7.59
CA HIS A 119 -4.03 -6.36 -6.57
C HIS A 119 -4.87 -6.40 -5.30
N TRP A 120 -4.22 -6.40 -4.16
CA TRP A 120 -4.85 -6.29 -2.84
C TRP A 120 -4.34 -5.06 -2.10
N LEU A 121 -5.25 -4.20 -1.68
CA LEU A 121 -4.99 -2.98 -0.94
C LEU A 121 -5.75 -2.97 0.39
N PRO A 122 -5.15 -3.47 1.49
CA PRO A 122 -5.69 -3.23 2.81
C PRO A 122 -5.35 -1.79 3.24
N THR A 123 -6.34 -1.04 3.73
CA THR A 123 -6.16 0.35 4.17
C THR A 123 -7.00 0.67 5.39
N ARG A 124 -6.62 1.69 6.15
CA ARG A 124 -7.41 2.32 7.21
C ARG A 124 -7.81 3.75 6.87
N GLU A 125 -7.44 4.24 5.70
CA GLU A 125 -7.66 5.60 5.27
C GLU A 125 -9.06 5.80 4.67
N ALA A 126 -10.10 5.63 5.52
CA ALA A 126 -11.50 5.79 5.12
C ALA A 126 -11.81 7.17 4.51
N GLN A 127 -11.10 8.22 4.95
CA GLN A 127 -11.29 9.56 4.40
C GLN A 127 -10.85 9.67 2.95
N ILE A 128 -9.78 8.97 2.56
CA ILE A 128 -9.33 8.92 1.16
C ILE A 128 -10.37 8.18 0.32
N LEU A 129 -10.93 7.08 0.83
CA LEU A 129 -11.92 6.29 0.09
C LEU A 129 -13.24 7.03 -0.16
N LYS A 130 -13.58 8.06 0.62
CA LYS A 130 -14.79 8.87 0.40
C LYS A 130 -14.81 9.62 -0.93
N GLU A 131 -13.64 9.87 -1.52
CA GLU A 131 -13.50 10.52 -2.82
C GLU A 131 -13.71 9.54 -4.00
N PHE A 132 -13.99 8.27 -3.70
CA PHE A 132 -14.14 7.21 -4.69
C PHE A 132 -15.46 6.46 -4.52
N THR A 133 -16.00 6.00 -5.65
CA THR A 133 -17.12 5.07 -5.68
C THR A 133 -16.62 3.70 -6.17
N PRO A 134 -17.30 2.59 -5.84
CA PRO A 134 -16.85 1.24 -6.25
C PRO A 134 -16.65 1.06 -7.74
N ASP A 135 -17.44 1.74 -8.57
CA ASP A 135 -17.35 1.71 -10.04
C ASP A 135 -16.09 2.40 -10.59
N MET A 136 -15.45 3.28 -9.82
CA MET A 136 -14.16 3.86 -10.18
C MET A 136 -12.98 2.89 -10.00
N ILE A 137 -13.20 1.79 -9.28
CA ILE A 137 -12.16 0.82 -8.93
C ILE A 137 -12.09 -0.28 -10.00
N PRO A 138 -10.92 -0.53 -10.62
CA PRO A 138 -10.79 -1.59 -11.61
C PRO A 138 -11.00 -2.98 -10.97
N THR A 139 -11.57 -3.90 -11.71
CA THR A 139 -11.97 -5.24 -11.25
C THR A 139 -10.83 -6.10 -10.70
N ASN A 140 -9.59 -5.79 -11.09
CA ASN A 140 -8.38 -6.44 -10.57
C ASN A 140 -7.79 -5.77 -9.33
N LEU A 141 -8.46 -4.76 -8.74
CA LEU A 141 -8.05 -4.14 -7.46
C LEU A 141 -9.10 -4.41 -6.38
N ILE A 142 -8.71 -5.17 -5.37
CA ILE A 142 -9.53 -5.42 -4.18
C ILE A 142 -9.06 -4.51 -3.05
N ILE A 143 -9.90 -3.55 -2.66
CA ILE A 143 -9.66 -2.67 -1.52
C ILE A 143 -10.37 -3.25 -0.30
N ARG A 144 -9.66 -3.37 0.82
CA ARG A 144 -10.22 -3.81 2.12
C ARG A 144 -10.03 -2.72 3.15
N LEU A 145 -11.13 -2.07 3.53
CA LEU A 145 -11.12 -1.11 4.63
C LEU A 145 -11.08 -1.85 5.96
N SER A 146 -9.98 -1.70 6.68
CA SER A 146 -9.73 -2.38 7.95
C SER A 146 -10.35 -1.61 9.12
N SER A 147 -10.95 -2.33 10.08
CA SER A 147 -11.44 -1.76 11.34
C SER A 147 -10.31 -1.14 12.15
N HIS A 148 -10.65 -0.13 12.96
CA HIS A 148 -9.70 0.63 13.76
C HIS A 148 -9.40 -0.02 15.12
N MET A 149 -10.40 -0.66 15.72
CA MET A 149 -10.29 -1.24 17.07
C MET A 149 -10.25 -2.77 17.01
N ILE A 150 -9.54 -3.38 17.97
CA ILE A 150 -9.58 -4.83 18.20
C ILE A 150 -10.99 -5.21 18.62
N ASN A 151 -11.49 -6.36 18.15
CA ASN A 151 -12.86 -6.86 18.40
C ASN A 151 -13.99 -6.01 17.81
N GLN A 152 -13.68 -5.01 16.98
CA GLN A 152 -14.68 -4.30 16.20
C GLN A 152 -15.02 -5.11 14.93
N GLY A 153 -16.31 -5.13 14.57
CA GLY A 153 -16.76 -5.72 13.30
C GLY A 153 -16.19 -5.02 12.07
N PRO A 154 -16.46 -5.55 10.86
CA PRO A 154 -15.98 -4.97 9.60
C PRO A 154 -16.36 -3.50 9.45
N ALA A 155 -15.49 -2.71 8.85
CA ALA A 155 -15.77 -1.33 8.52
C ALA A 155 -16.87 -1.27 7.44
N LYS A 156 -17.95 -0.52 7.70
CA LYS A 156 -19.13 -0.44 6.82
C LYS A 156 -19.04 0.66 5.75
N GLN A 157 -18.02 1.50 5.81
CA GLN A 157 -17.85 2.67 4.95
C GLN A 157 -17.37 2.34 3.54
N TRP A 158 -16.99 1.09 3.29
CA TRP A 158 -16.54 0.60 2.00
C TRP A 158 -17.06 -0.83 1.76
N PRO A 159 -17.58 -1.17 0.57
CA PRO A 159 -17.99 -2.53 0.26
C PRO A 159 -16.79 -3.49 0.22
N HIS A 160 -16.99 -4.73 0.64
CA HIS A 160 -15.94 -5.76 0.74
C HIS A 160 -16.18 -6.89 -0.28
#